data_d38e9525b5f273e6968730b15b0176f8
#
_entry.id   d38e9525b5f273e6968730b15b0176f8
#
_cell.length_a   1.000
_cell.length_b   1.000
_cell.length_c   1.000
_cell.angle_alpha   90.00
_cell.angle_beta   90.00
_cell.angle_gamma   90.00
#
_symmetry.space_group_name_H-M   'P 1'
#
loop_
_entity.id
_entity.type
_entity.pdbx_description
1 polymer ?
#
loop_
_entity_poly.entity_id
_entity_poly.type
_entity_poly.pdbx_seq_one_letter_code
_entity_poly.pdbx_strand_id
1 'polypeptide(L)'
;MTAELAQIVSQSPEVLVFLSLALGYLVGKLKFKGFSLGATASVLLIAMVLGQFSSGVPTILKDIAFSLFAFCIGYQVGPQFFGSLKKEGLNYLLLALFVALIGLGTAVLLGKAMYYDKGTTAGLFAGAMTQSAVIGTATGAVEHLPISEGEKQKLDNNIAVSYAITYLFGTVGVILLFKLLPGFMGINLKKEAKTLEEKMGASSGPGSDPDLFSWSKIAGLRAYLVENKDLAGRTVAEAQFPQRAEIDKIKRGAALMDALPDTRIEASDILLVAGGRAALCGVGALIGKEVDTSSVAEIVGEILEVCVLDPKVIGRTLGEIANEPFVRGVFLVRMTRQGMELPITRDTVINNSDVVQIVGTKEAVDRAAEKIGYPMRHTPVTDLVMVGAGCVIGTLIGSFVLPVAGIPITLGVGGGVLVAGLFAGWLRSKHPTFGQMPDAAQWLLSDLGLTLFVACIGLTSGKQALAAIAANGLSVFLSGIVLAIVPILLGVVFGRYILKMNPVLLLGGLMGSRVIPPALAALQEDAQSKVMSLGLAAPFAFANVFLTVMGSVIINLM
;
A
#
# COMPACT_ATOMS: atom_id res chain seq x y z
N MET A 1 12.13 -35.14 30.83
CA MET A 1 12.38 -33.79 30.18
C MET A 1 11.79 -33.69 28.79
N THR A 2 12.06 -34.57 27.84
CA THR A 2 11.50 -34.49 26.46
C THR A 2 9.99 -34.75 26.40
N ALA A 3 9.46 -35.74 27.13
CA ALA A 3 8.01 -36.05 27.18
C ALA A 3 7.21 -34.99 27.91
N GLU A 4 7.73 -34.48 29.03
CA GLU A 4 7.11 -33.38 29.78
C GLU A 4 7.07 -32.08 29.00
N LEU A 5 8.15 -31.73 28.28
CA LEU A 5 8.16 -30.57 27.36
C LEU A 5 7.16 -30.74 26.24
N ALA A 6 7.05 -31.91 25.62
CA ALA A 6 6.07 -32.19 24.58
C ALA A 6 4.63 -32.06 25.12
N GLN A 7 4.38 -32.50 26.34
CA GLN A 7 3.08 -32.36 27.00
C GLN A 7 2.76 -30.89 27.32
N ILE A 8 3.72 -30.12 27.88
CA ILE A 8 3.53 -28.69 28.12
C ILE A 8 3.22 -27.95 26.82
N VAL A 9 4.00 -28.19 25.75
CA VAL A 9 3.79 -27.57 24.43
C VAL A 9 2.42 -27.90 23.85
N SER A 10 1.98 -29.18 23.97
CA SER A 10 0.67 -29.60 23.43
C SER A 10 -0.53 -29.04 24.21
N GLN A 11 -0.34 -28.72 25.50
CA GLN A 11 -1.39 -28.18 26.37
C GLN A 11 -1.42 -26.65 26.44
N SER A 12 -0.40 -25.97 25.87
CA SER A 12 -0.28 -24.50 25.90
C SER A 12 -0.56 -23.93 24.52
N PRO A 13 -1.80 -23.49 24.22
CA PRO A 13 -2.16 -22.93 22.92
C PRO A 13 -1.31 -21.72 22.54
N GLU A 14 -0.95 -20.87 23.50
CA GLU A 14 -0.10 -19.70 23.31
C GLU A 14 1.30 -20.08 22.80
N VAL A 15 1.90 -21.15 23.32
CA VAL A 15 3.20 -21.64 22.85
C VAL A 15 3.11 -22.08 21.39
N LEU A 16 2.06 -22.84 21.04
CA LEU A 16 1.86 -23.31 19.67
C LEU A 16 1.61 -22.15 18.70
N VAL A 17 0.85 -21.13 19.12
CA VAL A 17 0.60 -19.92 18.32
C VAL A 17 1.92 -19.19 18.06
N PHE A 18 2.69 -18.84 19.09
CA PHE A 18 3.95 -18.12 18.91
C PHE A 18 5.00 -18.95 18.17
N LEU A 19 5.05 -20.26 18.37
CA LEU A 19 5.92 -21.14 17.61
C LEU A 19 5.53 -21.18 16.13
N SER A 20 4.23 -21.22 15.83
CA SER A 20 3.71 -21.12 14.45
C SER A 20 4.12 -19.82 13.77
N LEU A 21 4.04 -18.70 14.50
CA LEU A 21 4.50 -17.40 14.01
C LEU A 21 6.01 -17.41 13.75
N ALA A 22 6.81 -17.77 14.76
CA ALA A 22 8.27 -17.71 14.68
C ALA A 22 8.80 -18.59 13.53
N LEU A 23 8.39 -19.86 13.47
CA LEU A 23 8.81 -20.78 12.42
C LEU A 23 8.19 -20.40 11.06
N GLY A 24 6.93 -19.95 11.04
CA GLY A 24 6.27 -19.51 9.82
C GLY A 24 6.93 -18.29 9.18
N TYR A 25 7.29 -17.27 9.97
CA TYR A 25 8.06 -16.13 9.47
C TYR A 25 9.47 -16.52 9.01
N LEU A 26 10.13 -17.44 9.71
CA LEU A 26 11.44 -17.95 9.30
C LEU A 26 11.35 -18.63 7.94
N VAL A 27 10.42 -19.56 7.77
CA VAL A 27 10.19 -20.30 6.52
C VAL A 27 9.72 -19.35 5.41
N GLY A 28 8.84 -18.40 5.73
CA GLY A 28 8.34 -17.41 4.78
C GLY A 28 9.41 -16.46 4.20
N LYS A 29 10.53 -16.27 4.91
CA LYS A 29 11.69 -15.50 4.44
C LYS A 29 12.61 -16.31 3.51
N LEU A 30 12.51 -17.63 3.50
CA LEU A 30 13.35 -18.46 2.63
C LEU A 30 12.97 -18.22 1.18
N LYS A 31 13.97 -17.86 0.37
CA LYS A 31 13.82 -17.67 -1.08
C LYS A 31 14.34 -18.90 -1.80
N PHE A 32 13.46 -19.56 -2.54
CA PHE A 32 13.84 -20.66 -3.42
C PHE A 32 13.75 -20.18 -4.88
N LYS A 33 14.88 -20.14 -5.58
CA LYS A 33 14.96 -19.60 -6.96
C LYS A 33 14.29 -18.21 -7.14
N GLY A 34 14.45 -17.33 -6.16
CA GLY A 34 13.88 -15.98 -6.19
C GLY A 34 12.44 -15.85 -5.68
N PHE A 35 11.74 -16.94 -5.37
CA PHE A 35 10.38 -16.93 -4.82
C PHE A 35 10.37 -17.28 -3.33
N SER A 36 9.47 -16.63 -2.58
CA SER A 36 9.18 -16.96 -1.18
C SER A 36 7.69 -17.25 -1.03
N LEU A 37 7.33 -18.17 -0.11
CA LEU A 37 5.93 -18.47 0.22
C LEU A 37 5.21 -17.30 0.89
N GLY A 38 5.98 -16.36 1.45
CA GLY A 38 5.44 -15.29 2.27
C GLY A 38 5.05 -15.75 3.69
N ALA A 39 4.90 -14.79 4.61
CA ALA A 39 4.65 -15.08 6.02
C ALA A 39 3.32 -15.82 6.23
N THR A 40 2.23 -15.32 5.65
CA THR A 40 0.87 -15.84 5.89
C THR A 40 0.72 -17.31 5.53
N ALA A 41 1.15 -17.71 4.32
CA ALA A 41 1.05 -19.12 3.89
C ALA A 41 1.97 -20.02 4.71
N SER A 42 3.18 -19.56 5.01
CA SER A 42 4.14 -20.33 5.80
C SER A 42 3.66 -20.52 7.24
N VAL A 43 3.10 -19.49 7.87
CA VAL A 43 2.48 -19.58 9.20
C VAL A 43 1.34 -20.59 9.20
N LEU A 44 0.45 -20.56 8.18
CA LEU A 44 -0.64 -21.52 8.08
C LEU A 44 -0.13 -22.97 7.98
N LEU A 45 0.83 -23.23 7.10
CA LEU A 45 1.38 -24.58 6.92
C LEU A 45 2.07 -25.09 8.20
N ILE A 46 2.89 -24.27 8.84
CA ILE A 46 3.52 -24.62 10.12
C ILE A 46 2.47 -24.85 11.21
N ALA A 47 1.46 -23.98 11.28
CA ALA A 47 0.35 -24.13 12.23
C ALA A 47 -0.44 -25.41 12.00
N MET A 48 -0.68 -25.82 10.72
CA MET A 48 -1.32 -27.10 10.40
C MET A 48 -0.49 -28.30 10.87
N VAL A 49 0.84 -28.23 10.73
CA VAL A 49 1.73 -29.28 11.24
C VAL A 49 1.69 -29.33 12.76
N LEU A 50 1.83 -28.21 13.43
CA LEU A 50 1.79 -28.12 14.90
C LEU A 50 0.40 -28.45 15.45
N GLY A 51 -0.66 -28.17 14.69
CA GLY A 51 -2.03 -28.49 15.02
C GLY A 51 -2.33 -29.99 15.17
N GLN A 52 -1.45 -30.86 14.63
CA GLN A 52 -1.52 -32.32 14.91
C GLN A 52 -1.40 -32.60 16.42
N PHE A 53 -0.67 -31.76 17.13
CA PHE A 53 -0.39 -31.89 18.56
C PHE A 53 -1.24 -30.97 19.43
N SER A 54 -2.05 -30.09 18.83
CA SER A 54 -2.83 -29.09 19.54
C SER A 54 -4.06 -29.68 20.21
N SER A 55 -4.38 -29.20 21.43
CA SER A 55 -5.64 -29.44 22.12
C SER A 55 -6.78 -28.48 21.72
N GLY A 56 -6.49 -27.50 20.84
CA GLY A 56 -7.41 -26.46 20.38
C GLY A 56 -6.94 -25.06 20.74
N VAL A 57 -7.47 -24.06 20.05
CA VAL A 57 -7.21 -22.64 20.29
C VAL A 57 -8.52 -21.93 20.60
N PRO A 58 -8.58 -21.02 21.60
CA PRO A 58 -9.79 -20.27 21.90
C PRO A 58 -10.26 -19.44 20.70
N THR A 59 -11.54 -19.55 20.32
CA THR A 59 -12.13 -18.83 19.18
C THR A 59 -12.02 -17.32 19.31
N ILE A 60 -12.14 -16.79 20.53
CA ILE A 60 -12.02 -15.33 20.78
C ILE A 60 -10.69 -14.76 20.29
N LEU A 61 -9.58 -15.53 20.36
CA LEU A 61 -8.29 -15.08 19.85
C LEU A 61 -8.31 -14.92 18.34
N LYS A 62 -8.93 -15.89 17.64
CA LYS A 62 -9.15 -15.85 16.18
C LYS A 62 -9.94 -14.60 15.79
N ASP A 63 -11.02 -14.31 16.49
CA ASP A 63 -11.96 -13.23 16.16
C ASP A 63 -11.35 -11.85 16.41
N ILE A 64 -10.64 -11.67 17.52
CA ILE A 64 -9.90 -10.42 17.82
C ILE A 64 -8.80 -10.19 16.77
N ALA A 65 -8.01 -11.22 16.47
CA ALA A 65 -6.93 -11.12 15.50
C ALA A 65 -7.46 -10.73 14.11
N PHE A 66 -8.55 -11.37 13.68
CA PHE A 66 -9.18 -11.04 12.40
C PHE A 66 -9.80 -9.64 12.37
N SER A 67 -10.42 -9.20 13.46
CA SER A 67 -11.00 -7.86 13.57
C SER A 67 -9.92 -6.77 13.45
N LEU A 68 -8.80 -6.92 14.14
CA LEU A 68 -7.67 -5.97 14.04
C LEU A 68 -7.12 -5.92 12.61
N PHE A 69 -6.92 -7.06 11.98
CA PHE A 69 -6.49 -7.15 10.59
C PHE A 69 -7.48 -6.47 9.64
N ALA A 70 -8.77 -6.82 9.72
CA ALA A 70 -9.81 -6.29 8.83
C ALA A 70 -9.97 -4.78 8.98
N PHE A 71 -9.92 -4.26 10.23
CA PHE A 71 -9.95 -2.83 10.48
C PHE A 71 -8.77 -2.11 9.84
N CYS A 72 -7.55 -2.61 10.05
CA CYS A 72 -6.34 -1.99 9.50
C CYS A 72 -6.32 -1.98 7.97
N ILE A 73 -6.74 -3.07 7.32
CA ILE A 73 -6.86 -3.11 5.86
C ILE A 73 -7.91 -2.09 5.39
N GLY A 74 -9.09 -2.06 6.02
CA GLY A 74 -10.11 -1.05 5.71
C GLY A 74 -9.58 0.37 5.87
N TYR A 75 -8.93 0.67 6.98
CA TYR A 75 -8.36 1.98 7.26
C TYR A 75 -7.32 2.39 6.20
N GLN A 76 -6.45 1.46 5.78
CA GLN A 76 -5.44 1.71 4.75
C GLN A 76 -6.03 2.05 3.40
N VAL A 77 -7.05 1.30 2.97
CA VAL A 77 -7.63 1.47 1.62
C VAL A 77 -8.77 2.49 1.56
N GLY A 78 -9.28 2.94 2.71
CA GLY A 78 -10.43 3.84 2.82
C GLY A 78 -10.30 5.14 2.02
N PRO A 79 -9.19 5.90 2.14
CA PRO A 79 -8.99 7.13 1.37
C PRO A 79 -9.03 6.89 -0.14
N GLN A 80 -8.41 5.79 -0.59
CA GLN A 80 -8.35 5.40 -2.00
C GLN A 80 -9.72 4.97 -2.52
N PHE A 81 -10.45 4.17 -1.72
CA PHE A 81 -11.78 3.68 -2.05
C PHE A 81 -12.75 4.85 -2.34
N PHE A 82 -12.92 5.76 -1.39
CA PHE A 82 -13.83 6.89 -1.55
C PHE A 82 -13.30 7.96 -2.52
N GLY A 83 -11.97 8.15 -2.59
CA GLY A 83 -11.34 9.06 -3.53
C GLY A 83 -11.53 8.64 -4.99
N SER A 84 -11.55 7.34 -5.26
CA SER A 84 -11.66 6.76 -6.60
C SER A 84 -13.11 6.60 -7.09
N LEU A 85 -14.12 6.89 -6.27
CA LEU A 85 -15.54 6.90 -6.71
C LEU A 85 -15.88 8.06 -7.65
N LYS A 86 -14.94 8.96 -7.95
CA LYS A 86 -15.09 10.03 -8.93
C LYS A 86 -15.05 9.46 -10.37
N LYS A 87 -15.49 10.26 -11.36
CA LYS A 87 -15.64 9.87 -12.78
C LYS A 87 -14.43 9.11 -13.35
N GLU A 88 -13.23 9.50 -13.00
CA GLU A 88 -11.97 8.90 -13.50
C GLU A 88 -11.72 7.48 -12.91
N GLY A 89 -12.24 7.19 -11.74
CA GLY A 89 -12.10 5.88 -11.07
C GLY A 89 -13.13 4.83 -11.51
N LEU A 90 -14.18 5.23 -12.25
CA LEU A 90 -15.29 4.33 -12.60
C LEU A 90 -14.83 3.11 -13.41
N ASN A 91 -13.93 3.28 -14.36
CA ASN A 91 -13.39 2.17 -15.14
C ASN A 91 -12.63 1.17 -14.27
N TYR A 92 -11.93 1.65 -13.27
CA TYR A 92 -11.21 0.80 -12.30
C TYR A 92 -12.16 0.08 -11.34
N LEU A 93 -13.23 0.76 -10.90
CA LEU A 93 -14.31 0.14 -10.12
C LEU A 93 -14.96 -1.00 -10.90
N LEU A 94 -15.34 -0.75 -12.17
CA LEU A 94 -15.97 -1.74 -13.04
C LEU A 94 -15.03 -2.92 -13.32
N LEU A 95 -13.73 -2.67 -13.52
CA LEU A 95 -12.73 -3.71 -13.70
C LEU A 95 -12.61 -4.60 -12.46
N ALA A 96 -12.48 -4.00 -11.27
CA ALA A 96 -12.38 -4.75 -10.01
C ALA A 96 -13.64 -5.57 -9.72
N LEU A 97 -14.81 -4.96 -9.92
CA LEU A 97 -16.10 -5.66 -9.76
C LEU A 97 -16.23 -6.82 -10.76
N PHE A 98 -15.88 -6.60 -12.03
CA PHE A 98 -15.91 -7.64 -13.05
C PHE A 98 -15.01 -8.82 -12.69
N VAL A 99 -13.76 -8.56 -12.31
CA VAL A 99 -12.80 -9.61 -11.89
C VAL A 99 -13.31 -10.37 -10.68
N ALA A 100 -13.90 -9.67 -9.69
CA ALA A 100 -14.47 -10.30 -8.50
C ALA A 100 -15.68 -11.20 -8.85
N LEU A 101 -16.59 -10.74 -9.70
CA LEU A 101 -17.76 -11.50 -10.13
C LEU A 101 -17.39 -12.71 -11.00
N ILE A 102 -16.44 -12.56 -11.92
CA ILE A 102 -15.93 -13.70 -12.71
C ILE A 102 -15.24 -14.70 -11.78
N GLY A 103 -14.45 -14.23 -10.80
CA GLY A 103 -13.85 -15.10 -9.78
C GLY A 103 -14.89 -15.87 -8.99
N LEU A 104 -15.93 -15.19 -8.50
CA LEU A 104 -17.05 -15.80 -7.79
C LEU A 104 -17.76 -16.85 -8.68
N GLY A 105 -18.13 -16.47 -9.90
CA GLY A 105 -18.81 -17.37 -10.84
C GLY A 105 -17.97 -18.60 -11.15
N THR A 106 -16.66 -18.43 -11.38
CA THR A 106 -15.74 -19.54 -11.64
C THR A 106 -15.63 -20.46 -10.42
N ALA A 107 -15.54 -19.90 -9.19
CA ALA A 107 -15.47 -20.70 -7.97
C ALA A 107 -16.72 -21.53 -7.75
N VAL A 108 -17.92 -20.93 -7.90
CA VAL A 108 -19.21 -21.61 -7.74
C VAL A 108 -19.39 -22.68 -8.82
N LEU A 109 -19.02 -22.40 -10.07
CA LEU A 109 -19.07 -23.38 -11.17
C LEU A 109 -18.15 -24.57 -10.91
N LEU A 110 -16.91 -24.33 -10.49
CA LEU A 110 -15.98 -25.39 -10.13
C LEU A 110 -16.45 -26.16 -8.90
N GLY A 111 -16.95 -25.45 -7.88
CA GLY A 111 -17.50 -26.07 -6.68
C GLY A 111 -18.62 -27.06 -7.00
N LYS A 112 -19.58 -26.66 -7.85
CA LYS A 112 -20.67 -27.54 -8.29
C LYS A 112 -20.21 -28.65 -9.21
N ALA A 113 -19.33 -28.37 -10.18
CA ALA A 113 -18.83 -29.37 -11.13
C ALA A 113 -17.96 -30.45 -10.48
N MET A 114 -17.21 -30.08 -9.45
CA MET A 114 -16.31 -31.00 -8.73
C MET A 114 -16.93 -31.53 -7.42
N TYR A 115 -18.20 -31.20 -7.14
CA TYR A 115 -18.93 -31.60 -5.93
C TYR A 115 -18.19 -31.18 -4.63
N TYR A 116 -17.57 -30.00 -4.63
CA TYR A 116 -16.94 -29.46 -3.42
C TYR A 116 -18.00 -28.93 -2.46
N ASP A 117 -17.73 -29.07 -1.16
CA ASP A 117 -18.54 -28.41 -0.15
C ASP A 117 -18.29 -26.90 -0.12
N LYS A 118 -19.15 -26.18 0.64
CA LYS A 118 -19.08 -24.73 0.79
C LYS A 118 -17.72 -24.24 1.28
N GLY A 119 -17.14 -24.94 2.27
CA GLY A 119 -15.85 -24.60 2.85
C GLY A 119 -14.71 -24.77 1.86
N THR A 120 -14.66 -25.90 1.15
CA THR A 120 -13.69 -26.17 0.09
C THR A 120 -13.75 -25.10 -1.00
N THR A 121 -14.96 -24.72 -1.44
CA THR A 121 -15.17 -23.71 -2.48
C THR A 121 -14.73 -22.31 -2.02
N ALA A 122 -15.03 -21.93 -0.78
CA ALA A 122 -14.61 -20.65 -0.23
C ALA A 122 -13.07 -20.57 -0.05
N GLY A 123 -12.46 -21.64 0.45
CA GLY A 123 -11.01 -21.74 0.57
C GLY A 123 -10.28 -21.74 -0.77
N LEU A 124 -10.83 -22.47 -1.77
CA LEU A 124 -10.36 -22.43 -3.16
C LEU A 124 -10.34 -21.00 -3.70
N PHE A 125 -11.43 -20.24 -3.51
CA PHE A 125 -11.52 -18.86 -3.93
C PHE A 125 -10.50 -17.98 -3.19
N ALA A 126 -10.44 -18.08 -1.87
CA ALA A 126 -9.53 -17.29 -1.03
C ALA A 126 -8.06 -17.45 -1.44
N GLY A 127 -7.61 -18.70 -1.67
CA GLY A 127 -6.23 -18.98 -2.04
C GLY A 127 -5.92 -18.61 -3.49
N ALA A 128 -6.76 -19.02 -4.43
CA ALA A 128 -6.56 -18.72 -5.85
C ALA A 128 -6.62 -17.20 -6.12
N MET A 129 -7.47 -16.45 -5.40
CA MET A 129 -7.56 -14.98 -5.50
C MET A 129 -6.57 -14.24 -4.60
N THR A 130 -5.72 -14.95 -3.83
CA THR A 130 -4.73 -14.38 -2.88
C THR A 130 -5.33 -13.43 -1.84
N GLN A 131 -6.60 -13.64 -1.47
CA GLN A 131 -7.32 -12.78 -0.55
C GLN A 131 -7.64 -13.50 0.76
N SER A 132 -6.72 -13.40 1.71
CA SER A 132 -6.83 -14.08 3.02
C SER A 132 -8.03 -13.60 3.85
N ALA A 133 -8.51 -12.37 3.64
CA ALA A 133 -9.69 -11.83 4.34
C ALA A 133 -10.97 -12.63 4.03
N VAL A 134 -11.03 -13.31 2.90
CA VAL A 134 -12.14 -14.22 2.53
C VAL A 134 -12.31 -15.35 3.54
N ILE A 135 -11.20 -15.85 4.12
CA ILE A 135 -11.26 -16.92 5.12
C ILE A 135 -12.12 -16.46 6.29
N GLY A 136 -11.88 -15.26 6.82
CA GLY A 136 -12.60 -14.75 7.98
C GLY A 136 -14.08 -14.47 7.70
N THR A 137 -14.42 -13.96 6.52
CA THR A 137 -15.82 -13.74 6.16
C THR A 137 -16.54 -15.06 5.86
N ALA A 138 -15.83 -16.06 5.33
CA ALA A 138 -16.38 -17.39 5.12
C ALA A 138 -16.59 -18.12 6.44
N THR A 139 -15.61 -18.15 7.36
CA THR A 139 -15.78 -18.77 8.69
C THR A 139 -16.87 -18.08 9.49
N GLY A 140 -16.93 -16.75 9.46
CA GLY A 140 -18.03 -16.02 10.09
C GLY A 140 -19.40 -16.36 9.51
N ALA A 141 -19.50 -16.59 8.21
CA ALA A 141 -20.76 -17.04 7.61
C ALA A 141 -21.11 -18.49 7.98
N VAL A 142 -20.11 -19.37 8.11
CA VAL A 142 -20.31 -20.76 8.57
C VAL A 142 -20.88 -20.80 9.98
N GLU A 143 -20.46 -19.93 10.88
CA GLU A 143 -20.97 -19.85 12.25
C GLU A 143 -22.50 -19.62 12.33
N HIS A 144 -23.06 -18.92 11.33
CA HIS A 144 -24.50 -18.60 11.26
C HIS A 144 -25.33 -19.67 10.51
N LEU A 145 -24.70 -20.72 9.97
CA LEU A 145 -25.44 -21.79 9.30
C LEU A 145 -26.21 -22.65 10.31
N PRO A 146 -27.47 -23.06 10.00
CA PRO A 146 -28.26 -23.94 10.85
C PRO A 146 -27.84 -25.43 10.74
N ILE A 147 -26.55 -25.70 11.01
CA ILE A 147 -25.93 -27.04 10.95
C ILE A 147 -25.26 -27.37 12.28
N SER A 148 -24.88 -28.63 12.48
CA SER A 148 -24.18 -29.08 13.69
C SER A 148 -22.79 -28.45 13.84
N GLU A 149 -22.30 -28.28 15.08
CA GLU A 149 -20.96 -27.74 15.34
C GLU A 149 -19.85 -28.57 14.69
N GLY A 150 -20.03 -29.91 14.59
CA GLY A 150 -19.10 -30.78 13.90
C GLY A 150 -19.01 -30.50 12.39
N GLU A 151 -20.15 -30.16 11.76
CA GLU A 151 -20.20 -29.76 10.34
C GLU A 151 -19.59 -28.39 10.12
N LYS A 152 -19.85 -27.43 11.01
CA LYS A 152 -19.19 -26.10 10.98
C LYS A 152 -17.68 -26.25 11.04
N GLN A 153 -17.19 -27.03 12.01
CA GLN A 153 -15.76 -27.31 12.15
C GLN A 153 -15.16 -27.96 10.90
N LYS A 154 -15.89 -28.88 10.25
CA LYS A 154 -15.45 -29.50 9.00
C LYS A 154 -15.33 -28.47 7.87
N LEU A 155 -16.31 -27.58 7.74
CA LEU A 155 -16.28 -26.51 6.73
C LEU A 155 -15.10 -25.56 6.97
N ASP A 156 -14.87 -25.12 8.21
CA ASP A 156 -13.74 -24.26 8.56
C ASP A 156 -12.39 -24.90 8.24
N ASN A 157 -12.24 -26.19 8.54
CA ASN A 157 -11.04 -26.93 8.20
C ASN A 157 -10.84 -27.01 6.67
N ASN A 158 -11.91 -27.23 5.92
CA ASN A 158 -11.86 -27.29 4.46
C ASN A 158 -11.54 -25.93 3.83
N ILE A 159 -12.02 -24.79 4.41
CA ILE A 159 -11.60 -23.44 4.03
C ILE A 159 -10.08 -23.32 4.14
N ALA A 160 -9.52 -23.65 5.30
CA ALA A 160 -8.09 -23.50 5.57
C ALA A 160 -7.22 -24.36 4.65
N VAL A 161 -7.58 -25.63 4.47
CA VAL A 161 -6.83 -26.59 3.64
C VAL A 161 -6.85 -26.16 2.17
N SER A 162 -8.03 -25.83 1.64
CA SER A 162 -8.17 -25.44 0.24
C SER A 162 -7.47 -24.12 -0.06
N TYR A 163 -7.50 -23.17 0.88
CA TYR A 163 -6.71 -21.94 0.80
C TYR A 163 -5.21 -22.26 0.70
N ALA A 164 -4.67 -23.08 1.59
CA ALA A 164 -3.25 -23.43 1.60
C ALA A 164 -2.79 -24.08 0.29
N ILE A 165 -3.60 -24.99 -0.27
CA ILE A 165 -3.31 -25.67 -1.52
C ILE A 165 -3.25 -24.70 -2.70
N THR A 166 -4.19 -23.76 -2.78
CA THR A 166 -4.37 -22.91 -3.97
C THR A 166 -3.59 -21.61 -3.92
N TYR A 167 -3.20 -21.16 -2.73
CA TYR A 167 -2.47 -19.91 -2.52
C TYR A 167 -1.10 -19.90 -3.21
N LEU A 168 -0.42 -21.06 -3.24
CA LEU A 168 0.89 -21.18 -3.89
C LEU A 168 0.81 -20.78 -5.37
N PHE A 169 -0.14 -21.37 -6.12
CA PHE A 169 -0.32 -21.00 -7.53
C PHE A 169 -0.93 -19.61 -7.69
N GLY A 170 -1.87 -19.25 -6.82
CA GLY A 170 -2.46 -17.90 -6.78
C GLY A 170 -1.40 -16.79 -6.69
N THR A 171 -0.27 -17.05 -6.04
CA THR A 171 0.84 -16.11 -5.93
C THR A 171 1.86 -16.28 -7.04
N VAL A 172 2.57 -17.42 -7.05
CA VAL A 172 3.71 -17.65 -7.96
C VAL A 172 3.25 -17.77 -9.40
N GLY A 173 2.21 -18.58 -9.66
CA GLY A 173 1.69 -18.80 -11.01
C GLY A 173 1.11 -17.52 -11.62
N VAL A 174 0.46 -16.69 -10.80
CA VAL A 174 -0.12 -15.42 -11.25
C VAL A 174 0.97 -14.39 -11.56
N ILE A 175 2.06 -14.30 -10.78
CA ILE A 175 3.19 -13.42 -11.11
C ILE A 175 3.79 -13.84 -12.47
N LEU A 176 3.99 -15.13 -12.70
CA LEU A 176 4.48 -15.65 -13.99
C LEU A 176 3.50 -15.33 -15.13
N LEU A 177 2.20 -15.49 -14.90
CA LEU A 177 1.18 -15.14 -15.88
C LEU A 177 1.26 -13.66 -16.26
N PHE A 178 1.37 -12.75 -15.28
CA PHE A 178 1.51 -11.33 -15.55
C PHE A 178 2.78 -10.99 -16.34
N LYS A 179 3.90 -11.67 -16.10
CA LYS A 179 5.13 -11.49 -16.91
C LYS A 179 4.94 -11.94 -18.37
N LEU A 180 4.14 -12.96 -18.62
CA LEU A 180 3.86 -13.44 -19.98
C LEU A 180 2.77 -12.62 -20.69
N LEU A 181 1.88 -11.99 -19.93
CA LEU A 181 0.69 -11.33 -20.44
C LEU A 181 0.97 -10.21 -21.46
N PRO A 182 2.00 -9.33 -21.31
CA PRO A 182 2.34 -8.33 -22.32
C PRO A 182 2.66 -8.97 -23.69
N GLY A 183 3.35 -10.12 -23.69
CA GLY A 183 3.63 -10.87 -24.90
C GLY A 183 2.35 -11.39 -25.58
N PHE A 184 1.43 -11.97 -24.82
CA PHE A 184 0.11 -12.40 -25.32
C PHE A 184 -0.76 -11.25 -25.81
N MET A 185 -0.64 -10.08 -25.20
CA MET A 185 -1.34 -8.87 -25.63
C MET A 185 -0.71 -8.21 -26.88
N GLY A 186 0.45 -8.67 -27.32
CA GLY A 186 1.19 -8.10 -28.44
C GLY A 186 1.73 -6.69 -28.16
N ILE A 187 2.05 -6.37 -26.91
CA ILE A 187 2.54 -5.05 -26.50
C ILE A 187 4.02 -5.10 -26.07
N ASN A 188 4.76 -4.09 -26.49
CA ASN A 188 6.09 -3.85 -25.94
C ASN A 188 5.94 -2.97 -24.69
N LEU A 189 6.02 -3.60 -23.51
CA LEU A 189 5.72 -2.97 -22.23
C LEU A 189 6.58 -1.72 -21.98
N LYS A 190 7.90 -1.80 -22.29
CA LYS A 190 8.83 -0.68 -22.10
C LYS A 190 8.51 0.50 -23.01
N LYS A 191 8.15 0.23 -24.28
CA LYS A 191 7.78 1.27 -25.25
C LYS A 191 6.46 1.93 -24.88
N GLU A 192 5.44 1.13 -24.53
CA GLU A 192 4.12 1.63 -24.15
C GLU A 192 4.17 2.45 -22.85
N ALA A 193 4.96 2.00 -21.86
CA ALA A 193 5.16 2.72 -20.61
C ALA A 193 5.80 4.10 -20.88
N LYS A 194 6.85 4.15 -21.68
CA LYS A 194 7.52 5.40 -22.08
C LYS A 194 6.58 6.34 -22.83
N THR A 195 5.80 5.83 -23.80
CA THR A 195 4.82 6.63 -24.54
C THR A 195 3.73 7.20 -23.61
N LEU A 196 3.35 6.44 -22.58
CA LEU A 196 2.38 6.91 -21.59
C LEU A 196 2.98 8.00 -20.69
N GLU A 197 4.22 7.85 -20.24
CA GLU A 197 4.94 8.88 -19.49
C GLU A 197 5.08 10.18 -20.29
N GLU A 198 5.43 10.09 -21.57
CA GLU A 198 5.53 11.24 -22.47
C GLU A 198 4.19 11.97 -22.62
N LYS A 199 3.08 11.22 -22.75
CA LYS A 199 1.71 11.78 -22.83
C LYS A 199 1.26 12.43 -21.53
N MET A 200 1.80 11.99 -20.39
CA MET A 200 1.50 12.54 -19.06
C MET A 200 2.35 13.77 -18.71
N GLY A 201 3.11 14.31 -19.67
CA GLY A 201 3.94 15.51 -19.46
C GLY A 201 5.30 15.22 -18.83
N ALA A 202 5.68 13.95 -18.67
CA ALA A 202 7.05 13.59 -18.38
C ALA A 202 7.90 13.85 -19.63
N SER A 203 8.19 15.12 -19.91
CA SER A 203 9.09 15.48 -21.01
C SER A 203 10.48 14.93 -20.71
N SER A 204 10.83 13.84 -21.39
CA SER A 204 12.19 13.34 -21.48
C SER A 204 13.01 14.35 -22.31
N GLY A 205 13.40 15.45 -21.69
CA GLY A 205 14.50 16.25 -22.22
C GLY A 205 15.78 15.42 -22.14
N PRO A 206 16.74 15.55 -23.08
CA PRO A 206 18.03 14.91 -22.96
C PRO A 206 18.72 15.43 -21.69
N GLY A 207 18.65 14.63 -20.60
CA GLY A 207 19.10 14.99 -19.25
C GLY A 207 18.14 14.66 -18.11
N SER A 208 16.91 14.19 -18.37
CA SER A 208 16.02 13.66 -17.35
C SER A 208 16.41 12.20 -17.03
N ASP A 209 17.49 12.04 -16.32
CA ASP A 209 17.89 10.81 -15.65
C ASP A 209 16.83 10.51 -14.54
N PRO A 210 16.14 9.34 -14.54
CA PRO A 210 15.23 8.96 -13.45
C PRO A 210 15.89 8.97 -12.06
N ASP A 211 17.22 8.87 -12.02
CA ASP A 211 18.04 9.02 -10.81
C ASP A 211 18.23 10.48 -10.35
N LEU A 212 17.73 11.47 -11.10
CA LEU A 212 17.86 12.89 -10.76
C LEU A 212 17.02 13.34 -9.54
N PHE A 213 16.18 12.47 -8.99
CA PHE A 213 15.35 12.76 -7.82
C PHE A 213 15.91 12.21 -6.49
N SER A 214 17.16 11.82 -6.43
CA SER A 214 17.83 11.59 -5.15
C SER A 214 18.23 12.94 -4.53
N TRP A 215 17.76 13.20 -3.31
CA TRP A 215 18.09 14.41 -2.54
C TRP A 215 19.59 14.76 -2.58
N SER A 216 20.47 13.77 -2.46
CA SER A 216 21.93 13.95 -2.55
C SER A 216 22.43 14.46 -3.92
N LYS A 217 21.58 14.36 -4.97
CA LYS A 217 21.91 14.82 -6.33
C LYS A 217 21.24 16.16 -6.69
N ILE A 218 20.21 16.61 -5.97
CA ILE A 218 19.33 17.72 -6.39
C ILE A 218 19.58 18.99 -5.63
N ALA A 219 19.82 18.92 -4.34
CA ALA A 219 20.04 20.08 -3.52
C ALA A 219 21.30 19.88 -2.69
N GLY A 220 22.25 20.72 -2.92
CA GLY A 220 23.41 20.91 -2.07
C GLY A 220 23.28 22.24 -1.37
N LEU A 221 23.89 22.34 -0.21
CA LEU A 221 24.10 23.58 0.48
C LEU A 221 25.60 23.85 0.43
N ARG A 222 25.99 25.01 -0.08
CA ARG A 222 27.39 25.41 -0.14
C ARG A 222 27.55 26.82 0.37
N ALA A 223 28.67 27.09 0.99
CA ALA A 223 29.02 28.40 1.52
C ALA A 223 30.05 29.07 0.62
N TYR A 224 29.80 30.31 0.27
CA TYR A 224 30.68 31.11 -0.57
C TYR A 224 31.01 32.44 0.10
N LEU A 225 32.28 32.81 0.11
CA LEU A 225 32.73 34.13 0.55
C LEU A 225 32.47 35.15 -0.56
N VAL A 226 31.80 36.26 -0.22
CA VAL A 226 31.55 37.37 -1.18
C VAL A 226 32.83 38.12 -1.47
N GLU A 227 33.42 37.83 -2.65
CA GLU A 227 34.60 38.53 -3.19
C GLU A 227 34.21 39.41 -4.38
N ASN A 228 33.06 39.15 -5.01
CA ASN A 228 32.59 39.89 -6.17
C ASN A 228 32.01 41.25 -5.75
N LYS A 229 32.66 42.32 -6.21
CA LYS A 229 32.28 43.69 -5.93
C LYS A 229 30.92 44.10 -6.53
N ASP A 230 30.51 43.45 -7.62
CA ASP A 230 29.25 43.75 -8.28
C ASP A 230 28.05 43.13 -7.53
N LEU A 231 28.29 42.17 -6.65
CA LEU A 231 27.30 41.57 -5.78
C LEU A 231 27.20 42.31 -4.45
N ALA A 232 28.31 42.84 -3.97
CA ALA A 232 28.31 43.63 -2.72
C ALA A 232 27.53 44.94 -2.88
N GLY A 233 26.56 45.18 -1.97
CA GLY A 233 25.66 46.31 -2.00
C GLY A 233 24.29 46.04 -2.59
N ARG A 234 24.13 44.93 -3.32
CA ARG A 234 22.79 44.48 -3.81
C ARG A 234 21.98 43.82 -2.70
N THR A 235 20.66 43.86 -2.87
CA THR A 235 19.78 43.07 -2.00
C THR A 235 19.74 41.62 -2.45
N VAL A 236 19.31 40.72 -1.57
CA VAL A 236 19.13 39.29 -1.89
C VAL A 236 18.15 39.11 -3.07
N ALA A 237 17.11 39.96 -3.14
CA ALA A 237 16.15 39.93 -4.26
C ALA A 237 16.76 40.33 -5.60
N GLU A 238 17.75 41.24 -5.58
CA GLU A 238 18.49 41.69 -6.78
C GLU A 238 19.59 40.71 -7.20
N ALA A 239 20.05 39.84 -6.29
CA ALA A 239 21.04 38.82 -6.54
C ALA A 239 20.41 37.61 -7.23
N GLN A 240 20.24 37.69 -8.56
CA GLN A 240 19.70 36.59 -9.36
C GLN A 240 20.81 35.61 -9.74
N PHE A 241 20.64 34.34 -9.34
CA PHE A 241 21.54 33.26 -9.71
C PHE A 241 20.90 32.36 -10.78
N PRO A 242 21.69 31.82 -11.72
CA PRO A 242 21.19 30.90 -12.73
C PRO A 242 20.70 29.59 -12.09
N GLN A 243 19.74 28.93 -12.74
CA GLN A 243 19.27 27.58 -12.40
C GLN A 243 18.70 27.40 -10.98
N ARG A 244 18.03 28.43 -10.42
CA ARG A 244 17.37 28.38 -9.11
C ARG A 244 18.30 28.08 -7.92
N ALA A 245 19.51 28.62 -7.91
CA ALA A 245 20.27 28.73 -6.69
C ALA A 245 19.73 29.92 -5.89
N GLU A 246 19.48 29.72 -4.60
CA GLU A 246 18.94 30.75 -3.71
C GLU A 246 19.84 30.91 -2.49
N ILE A 247 20.00 32.15 -2.01
CA ILE A 247 20.69 32.43 -0.76
C ILE A 247 19.74 32.09 0.37
N ASP A 248 20.13 31.15 1.23
CA ASP A 248 19.34 30.70 2.39
C ASP A 248 19.68 31.54 3.64
N LYS A 249 20.99 31.69 3.92
CA LYS A 249 21.46 32.49 5.06
C LYS A 249 22.71 33.30 4.69
N ILE A 250 22.93 34.36 5.45
CA ILE A 250 24.11 35.23 5.34
C ILE A 250 24.82 35.22 6.68
N LYS A 251 26.11 34.88 6.69
CA LYS A 251 26.97 35.02 7.86
C LYS A 251 27.83 36.26 7.69
N ARG A 252 27.63 37.24 8.58
CA ARG A 252 28.40 38.47 8.64
C ARG A 252 29.18 38.50 9.94
N GLY A 253 30.50 38.32 9.84
CA GLY A 253 31.34 38.13 11.01
C GLY A 253 30.90 36.93 11.85
N ALA A 254 30.48 37.16 13.10
CA ALA A 254 29.95 36.10 13.97
C ALA A 254 28.41 35.94 13.89
N ALA A 255 27.70 36.85 13.25
CA ALA A 255 26.25 36.84 13.17
C ALA A 255 25.78 36.03 11.95
N LEU A 256 24.87 35.06 12.18
CA LEU A 256 24.14 34.36 11.16
C LEU A 256 22.73 34.93 11.06
N MET A 257 22.32 35.37 9.87
CA MET A 257 21.02 35.99 9.62
C MET A 257 20.32 35.33 8.42
N ASP A 258 19.00 35.39 8.40
CA ASP A 258 18.20 34.91 7.27
C ASP A 258 18.36 35.84 6.07
N ALA A 259 18.45 35.25 4.88
CA ALA A 259 18.54 35.98 3.63
C ALA A 259 17.16 36.50 3.19
N LEU A 260 16.63 37.52 3.88
CA LEU A 260 15.38 38.16 3.47
C LEU A 260 15.57 38.94 2.16
N PRO A 261 14.49 39.11 1.34
CA PRO A 261 14.59 39.78 0.03
C PRO A 261 15.26 41.18 0.09
N ASP A 262 15.03 41.91 1.16
CA ASP A 262 15.54 43.26 1.36
C ASP A 262 16.92 43.31 2.05
N THR A 263 17.44 42.16 2.48
CA THR A 263 18.77 42.09 3.12
C THR A 263 19.85 42.46 2.12
N ARG A 264 20.72 43.40 2.45
CA ARG A 264 21.86 43.81 1.62
C ARG A 264 23.03 42.87 1.87
N ILE A 265 23.66 42.45 0.79
CA ILE A 265 24.87 41.64 0.78
C ILE A 265 26.07 42.58 0.91
N GLU A 266 26.97 42.28 1.83
CA GLU A 266 28.21 43.06 2.03
C GLU A 266 29.44 42.31 1.61
N ALA A 267 30.51 43.00 1.32
CA ALA A 267 31.80 42.39 1.04
C ALA A 267 32.28 41.56 2.25
N SER A 268 32.83 40.43 2.04
CA SER A 268 33.28 39.45 3.04
C SER A 268 32.10 38.76 3.81
N ASP A 269 30.86 38.94 3.42
CA ASP A 269 29.79 38.06 3.87
C ASP A 269 30.04 36.64 3.38
N ILE A 270 29.61 35.64 4.15
CA ILE A 270 29.57 34.26 3.68
C ILE A 270 28.11 33.93 3.36
N LEU A 271 27.83 33.69 2.10
CA LEU A 271 26.50 33.33 1.62
C LEU A 271 26.34 31.83 1.64
N LEU A 272 25.33 31.35 2.34
CA LEU A 272 24.90 29.98 2.29
C LEU A 272 23.90 29.83 1.16
N VAL A 273 24.29 29.11 0.12
CA VAL A 273 23.48 28.97 -1.10
C VAL A 273 22.97 27.55 -1.22
N ALA A 274 21.65 27.44 -1.36
CA ALA A 274 20.94 26.20 -1.62
C ALA A 274 20.62 26.10 -3.12
N GLY A 275 20.81 24.91 -3.70
CA GLY A 275 20.51 24.71 -5.11
C GLY A 275 20.90 23.33 -5.63
N GLY A 276 20.52 23.04 -6.88
CA GLY A 276 20.97 21.84 -7.56
C GLY A 276 22.49 21.84 -7.80
N ARG A 277 23.09 20.67 -7.86
CA ARG A 277 24.58 20.54 -8.01
C ARG A 277 25.13 21.34 -9.20
N ALA A 278 24.43 21.32 -10.33
CA ALA A 278 24.85 22.09 -11.51
C ALA A 278 24.78 23.60 -11.28
N ALA A 279 23.74 24.07 -10.57
CA ALA A 279 23.59 25.47 -10.19
C ALA A 279 24.70 25.91 -9.22
N LEU A 280 24.94 25.13 -8.18
CA LEU A 280 25.98 25.44 -7.18
C LEU A 280 27.39 25.49 -7.79
N CYS A 281 27.70 24.65 -8.77
CA CYS A 281 28.97 24.72 -9.47
C CYS A 281 29.15 26.03 -10.27
N GLY A 282 28.04 26.63 -10.77
CA GLY A 282 28.09 27.89 -11.52
C GLY A 282 28.07 29.13 -10.64
N VAL A 283 27.51 29.05 -9.44
CA VAL A 283 27.32 30.17 -8.53
C VAL A 283 28.62 30.64 -7.91
N GLY A 284 29.57 29.74 -7.68
CA GLY A 284 30.90 30.12 -7.15
C GLY A 284 31.61 31.18 -7.97
N ALA A 285 31.52 31.13 -9.31
CA ALA A 285 32.08 32.14 -10.19
C ALA A 285 31.45 33.53 -10.07
N LEU A 286 30.19 33.57 -9.58
CA LEU A 286 29.43 34.81 -9.42
C LEU A 286 29.58 35.42 -8.02
N ILE A 287 29.85 34.63 -6.99
CA ILE A 287 29.94 35.08 -5.59
C ILE A 287 31.42 35.23 -5.17
N GLY A 288 32.20 34.19 -5.34
CA GLY A 288 33.58 34.11 -4.90
C GLY A 288 33.98 32.73 -4.43
N LYS A 289 34.98 32.63 -3.56
CA LYS A 289 35.58 31.36 -3.12
C LYS A 289 34.64 30.54 -2.25
N GLU A 290 34.53 29.23 -2.56
CA GLU A 290 33.84 28.28 -1.70
C GLU A 290 34.58 28.11 -0.37
N VAL A 291 33.83 28.15 0.76
CA VAL A 291 34.35 27.95 2.11
C VAL A 291 33.65 26.74 2.74
N ASP A 292 34.28 26.18 3.79
CA ASP A 292 33.73 25.00 4.45
C ASP A 292 32.38 25.32 5.10
N THR A 293 31.33 24.62 4.68
CA THR A 293 29.97 24.81 5.16
C THR A 293 29.84 24.50 6.65
N SER A 294 30.62 23.56 7.18
CA SER A 294 30.62 23.21 8.61
C SER A 294 31.08 24.36 9.51
N SER A 295 31.87 25.29 8.97
CA SER A 295 32.31 26.49 9.68
C SER A 295 31.26 27.58 9.77
N VAL A 296 30.15 27.45 9.05
CA VAL A 296 29.13 28.52 8.94
C VAL A 296 27.97 28.32 9.88
N ALA A 297 27.42 27.13 9.97
CA ALA A 297 26.37 26.75 10.91
C ALA A 297 26.18 25.23 10.91
N GLU A 298 25.75 24.66 12.05
CA GLU A 298 25.05 23.37 12.06
C GLU A 298 23.65 23.61 11.48
N ILE A 299 23.47 23.29 10.20
CA ILE A 299 22.17 23.44 9.56
C ILE A 299 21.40 22.16 9.74
N VAL A 300 20.44 22.17 10.62
CA VAL A 300 19.46 21.10 10.78
C VAL A 300 18.45 21.23 9.65
N GLY A 301 18.65 20.44 8.58
CA GLY A 301 17.62 20.26 7.58
C GLY A 301 16.44 19.47 8.16
N GLU A 302 15.23 19.94 7.97
CA GLU A 302 14.01 19.22 8.35
C GLU A 302 13.37 18.59 7.12
N ILE A 303 12.93 17.34 7.27
CA ILE A 303 12.09 16.65 6.30
C ILE A 303 10.70 16.59 6.90
N LEU A 304 9.72 17.16 6.21
CA LEU A 304 8.35 17.20 6.69
C LEU A 304 7.38 16.73 5.59
N GLU A 305 6.45 15.87 5.98
CA GLU A 305 5.30 15.54 5.15
C GLU A 305 4.16 16.51 5.45
N VAL A 306 3.59 17.08 4.39
CA VAL A 306 2.47 18.02 4.51
C VAL A 306 1.29 17.51 3.70
N CYS A 307 0.15 17.32 4.36
CA CYS A 307 -1.10 17.01 3.69
C CYS A 307 -1.68 18.32 3.11
N VAL A 308 -1.90 18.34 1.80
CA VAL A 308 -2.43 19.53 1.11
C VAL A 308 -3.90 19.70 1.44
N LEU A 309 -4.23 20.81 2.10
CA LEU A 309 -5.60 21.15 2.50
C LEU A 309 -5.98 22.58 2.11
N ASP A 310 -5.00 23.47 1.82
CA ASP A 310 -5.29 24.86 1.50
C ASP A 310 -5.95 24.97 0.11
N PRO A 311 -7.17 25.56 0.01
CA PRO A 311 -7.86 25.74 -1.28
C PRO A 311 -7.06 26.56 -2.31
N LYS A 312 -6.13 27.41 -1.86
CA LYS A 312 -5.29 28.23 -2.75
C LYS A 312 -4.19 27.42 -3.47
N VAL A 313 -3.87 26.25 -2.96
CA VAL A 313 -2.87 25.32 -3.53
C VAL A 313 -3.56 24.25 -4.37
N ILE A 314 -4.76 23.83 -3.97
CA ILE A 314 -5.53 22.77 -4.63
C ILE A 314 -5.95 23.22 -6.04
N GLY A 315 -5.74 22.32 -7.02
CA GLY A 315 -6.07 22.55 -8.44
C GLY A 315 -4.98 23.29 -9.23
N ARG A 316 -3.93 23.78 -8.55
CA ARG A 316 -2.78 24.40 -9.22
C ARG A 316 -1.72 23.37 -9.57
N THR A 317 -0.88 23.70 -10.54
CA THR A 317 0.26 22.84 -10.93
C THR A 317 1.46 23.07 -10.02
N LEU A 318 2.33 22.05 -9.90
CA LEU A 318 3.60 22.19 -9.18
C LEU A 318 4.45 23.34 -9.75
N GLY A 319 4.38 23.57 -11.07
CA GLY A 319 5.09 24.67 -11.73
C GLY A 319 4.62 26.05 -11.28
N GLU A 320 3.32 26.24 -11.03
CA GLU A 320 2.75 27.48 -10.50
C GLU A 320 3.13 27.70 -9.05
N ILE A 321 3.02 26.65 -8.21
CA ILE A 321 3.37 26.73 -6.80
C ILE A 321 4.87 26.95 -6.59
N ALA A 322 5.71 26.40 -7.45
CA ALA A 322 7.17 26.58 -7.35
C ALA A 322 7.63 28.05 -7.48
N ASN A 323 6.79 28.93 -8.00
CA ASN A 323 7.10 30.35 -8.13
C ASN A 323 6.59 31.21 -6.94
N GLU A 324 5.87 30.59 -6.00
CA GLU A 324 5.32 31.29 -4.84
C GLU A 324 6.39 31.62 -3.80
N PRO A 325 6.31 32.77 -3.13
CA PRO A 325 7.29 33.18 -2.13
C PRO A 325 7.39 32.23 -0.93
N PHE A 326 6.28 31.57 -0.57
CA PHE A 326 6.25 30.70 0.62
C PHE A 326 7.00 29.38 0.45
N VAL A 327 7.32 28.95 -0.79
CA VAL A 327 8.12 27.74 -1.05
C VAL A 327 9.60 28.02 -1.28
N ARG A 328 10.06 29.27 -1.11
CA ARG A 328 11.50 29.60 -1.20
C ARG A 328 12.29 28.87 -0.13
N GLY A 329 13.42 28.27 -0.52
CA GLY A 329 14.26 27.47 0.38
C GLY A 329 13.69 26.10 0.71
N VAL A 330 12.62 25.66 0.02
CA VAL A 330 12.00 24.35 0.20
C VAL A 330 12.07 23.55 -1.09
N PHE A 331 12.41 22.28 -0.96
CA PHE A 331 12.51 21.34 -2.08
C PHE A 331 11.48 20.23 -1.90
N LEU A 332 10.72 19.96 -2.97
CA LEU A 332 9.79 18.84 -3.03
C LEU A 332 10.56 17.56 -3.38
N VAL A 333 10.56 16.60 -2.45
CA VAL A 333 11.27 15.32 -2.60
C VAL A 333 10.36 14.22 -3.14
N ARG A 334 9.13 14.18 -2.61
CA ARG A 334 8.16 13.15 -2.95
C ARG A 334 6.75 13.75 -2.89
N MET A 335 5.89 13.30 -3.78
CA MET A 335 4.48 13.59 -3.74
C MET A 335 3.71 12.29 -3.82
N THR A 336 2.79 12.08 -2.90
CA THR A 336 1.94 10.89 -2.86
C THR A 336 0.48 11.29 -2.89
N ARG A 337 -0.30 10.58 -3.71
CA ARG A 337 -1.75 10.69 -3.76
C ARG A 337 -2.34 9.36 -3.36
N GLN A 338 -3.10 9.34 -2.28
CA GLN A 338 -3.72 8.11 -1.78
C GLN A 338 -2.70 6.98 -1.56
N GLY A 339 -1.51 7.31 -1.04
CA GLY A 339 -0.42 6.35 -0.79
C GLY A 339 0.41 5.96 -2.02
N MET A 340 0.12 6.51 -3.19
CA MET A 340 0.85 6.26 -4.44
C MET A 340 1.77 7.42 -4.78
N GLU A 341 3.01 7.11 -5.09
CA GLU A 341 3.99 8.11 -5.52
C GLU A 341 3.64 8.63 -6.92
N LEU A 342 3.49 9.95 -7.03
CA LEU A 342 3.24 10.63 -8.29
C LEU A 342 4.55 11.11 -8.93
N PRO A 343 4.64 11.14 -10.27
CA PRO A 343 5.75 11.79 -10.95
C PRO A 343 5.73 13.29 -10.64
N ILE A 344 6.87 13.85 -10.22
CA ILE A 344 7.02 15.28 -9.96
C ILE A 344 7.39 15.97 -11.27
N THR A 345 6.39 16.55 -11.95
CA THR A 345 6.57 17.36 -13.16
C THR A 345 5.97 18.74 -12.94
N ARG A 346 6.33 19.72 -13.77
CA ARG A 346 5.75 21.06 -13.66
C ARG A 346 4.23 21.08 -13.85
N ASP A 347 3.71 20.16 -14.67
CA ASP A 347 2.30 20.08 -15.02
C ASP A 347 1.50 19.18 -14.07
N THR A 348 2.15 18.56 -13.06
CA THR A 348 1.46 17.76 -12.06
C THR A 348 0.53 18.65 -11.25
N VAL A 349 -0.78 18.38 -11.34
CA VAL A 349 -1.82 19.11 -10.61
C VAL A 349 -1.90 18.59 -9.19
N ILE A 350 -1.91 19.50 -8.23
CA ILE A 350 -2.03 19.23 -6.80
C ILE A 350 -3.51 19.08 -6.44
N ASN A 351 -3.87 17.96 -5.83
CA ASN A 351 -5.23 17.70 -5.38
C ASN A 351 -5.36 17.77 -3.86
N ASN A 352 -6.59 17.92 -3.40
CA ASN A 352 -6.89 17.83 -1.97
C ASN A 352 -6.46 16.47 -1.40
N SER A 353 -5.86 16.49 -0.21
CA SER A 353 -5.31 15.31 0.49
C SER A 353 -4.10 14.65 -0.20
N ASP A 354 -3.46 15.28 -1.17
CA ASP A 354 -2.13 14.90 -1.60
C ASP A 354 -1.14 15.11 -0.44
N VAL A 355 -0.18 14.23 -0.31
CA VAL A 355 0.89 14.37 0.68
C VAL A 355 2.17 14.73 -0.05
N VAL A 356 2.71 15.89 0.29
CA VAL A 356 3.99 16.37 -0.24
C VAL A 356 5.06 16.25 0.82
N GLN A 357 6.17 15.59 0.49
CA GLN A 357 7.34 15.53 1.35
C GLN A 357 8.29 16.66 0.93
N ILE A 358 8.47 17.59 1.82
CA ILE A 358 9.29 18.79 1.61
C ILE A 358 10.52 18.75 2.51
N VAL A 359 11.59 19.34 2.04
CA VAL A 359 12.88 19.43 2.74
C VAL A 359 13.43 20.83 2.60
N GLY A 360 13.97 21.34 3.67
CA GLY A 360 14.60 22.67 3.74
C GLY A 360 15.09 22.97 5.14
N THR A 361 15.42 24.23 5.40
CA THR A 361 15.62 24.69 6.79
C THR A 361 14.30 24.63 7.55
N LYS A 362 14.36 24.49 8.86
CA LYS A 362 13.16 24.40 9.70
C LYS A 362 12.20 25.56 9.47
N GLU A 363 12.71 26.78 9.41
CA GLU A 363 11.93 27.99 9.19
C GLU A 363 11.27 28.02 7.80
N ALA A 364 11.98 27.55 6.77
CA ALA A 364 11.44 27.49 5.42
C ALA A 364 10.35 26.41 5.30
N VAL A 365 10.60 25.25 5.92
CA VAL A 365 9.64 24.12 5.94
C VAL A 365 8.37 24.49 6.72
N ASP A 366 8.51 25.10 7.91
CA ASP A 366 7.35 25.54 8.71
C ASP A 366 6.52 26.58 7.96
N ARG A 367 7.16 27.58 7.35
CA ARG A 367 6.49 28.61 6.52
C ARG A 367 5.73 28.00 5.32
N ALA A 368 6.35 27.05 4.62
CA ALA A 368 5.73 26.39 3.50
C ALA A 368 4.57 25.50 3.96
N ALA A 369 4.76 24.74 5.03
CA ALA A 369 3.75 23.86 5.58
C ALA A 369 2.48 24.59 6.00
N GLU A 370 2.60 25.77 6.64
CA GLU A 370 1.47 26.62 7.04
C GLU A 370 0.60 27.05 5.86
N LYS A 371 1.20 27.24 4.66
CA LYS A 371 0.49 27.70 3.45
C LYS A 371 0.07 26.54 2.52
N ILE A 372 0.66 25.37 2.67
CA ILE A 372 0.30 24.18 1.88
C ILE A 372 -0.85 23.42 2.54
N GLY A 373 -0.82 23.31 3.88
CA GLY A 373 -1.85 22.57 4.59
C GLY A 373 -1.44 22.11 5.98
N TYR A 374 -1.70 20.84 6.29
CA TYR A 374 -1.45 20.26 7.60
C TYR A 374 -0.10 19.54 7.67
N PRO A 375 0.84 19.98 8.52
CA PRO A 375 2.11 19.29 8.72
C PRO A 375 1.88 17.94 9.41
N MET A 376 2.21 16.87 8.72
CA MET A 376 2.11 15.52 9.25
C MET A 376 3.37 15.22 10.08
N ARG A 377 3.42 15.75 11.29
CA ARG A 377 4.48 15.38 12.24
C ARG A 377 4.18 13.97 12.72
N HIS A 378 5.13 13.06 12.53
CA HIS A 378 5.00 11.69 12.97
C HIS A 378 4.80 11.64 14.49
N THR A 379 3.57 11.41 14.93
CA THR A 379 3.30 11.05 16.31
C THR A 379 3.53 9.55 16.46
N PRO A 380 4.33 9.10 17.43
CA PRO A 380 4.58 7.68 17.63
C PRO A 380 3.37 6.94 18.24
N VAL A 381 2.28 7.67 18.52
CA VAL A 381 1.13 7.15 19.27
C VAL A 381 -0.02 6.83 18.31
N THR A 382 -0.58 5.62 18.47
CA THR A 382 -1.79 5.19 17.77
C THR A 382 -3.04 5.59 18.57
N ASP A 383 -4.05 6.12 17.88
CA ASP A 383 -5.38 6.36 18.46
C ASP A 383 -6.14 5.03 18.65
N LEU A 384 -5.90 4.40 19.82
CA LEU A 384 -6.57 3.15 20.18
C LEU A 384 -8.07 3.31 20.41
N VAL A 385 -8.55 4.54 20.71
CA VAL A 385 -9.99 4.82 20.87
C VAL A 385 -10.67 4.63 19.51
N MET A 386 -10.09 5.18 18.44
CA MET A 386 -10.60 5.00 17.09
C MET A 386 -10.58 3.53 16.66
N VAL A 387 -9.49 2.80 16.93
CA VAL A 387 -9.39 1.37 16.59
C VAL A 387 -10.46 0.56 17.33
N GLY A 388 -10.57 0.75 18.65
CA GLY A 388 -11.54 0.04 19.48
C GLY A 388 -12.99 0.37 19.10
N ALA A 389 -13.32 1.66 18.96
CA ALA A 389 -14.64 2.09 18.53
C ALA A 389 -14.99 1.58 17.12
N GLY A 390 -14.03 1.61 16.20
CA GLY A 390 -14.20 1.09 14.86
C GLY A 390 -14.45 -0.43 14.83
N CYS A 391 -13.75 -1.20 15.64
CA CYS A 391 -14.00 -2.64 15.79
C CYS A 391 -15.39 -2.91 16.38
N VAL A 392 -15.83 -2.15 17.40
CA VAL A 392 -17.18 -2.29 17.99
C VAL A 392 -18.26 -1.97 16.95
N ILE A 393 -18.17 -0.81 16.32
CA ILE A 393 -19.14 -0.38 15.29
C ILE A 393 -19.16 -1.37 14.13
N GLY A 394 -18.00 -1.82 13.70
CA GLY A 394 -17.87 -2.78 12.61
C GLY A 394 -18.46 -4.14 12.95
N THR A 395 -18.24 -4.64 14.16
CA THR A 395 -18.86 -5.89 14.64
C THR A 395 -20.38 -5.77 14.65
N LEU A 396 -20.93 -4.65 15.14
CA LEU A 396 -22.37 -4.41 15.11
C LEU A 396 -22.91 -4.37 13.67
N ILE A 397 -22.24 -3.64 12.76
CA ILE A 397 -22.63 -3.60 11.32
C ILE A 397 -22.58 -5.00 10.71
N GLY A 398 -21.53 -5.77 11.00
CA GLY A 398 -21.34 -7.11 10.47
C GLY A 398 -22.37 -8.13 10.96
N SER A 399 -22.95 -7.90 12.14
CA SER A 399 -23.97 -8.77 12.72
C SER A 399 -25.36 -8.56 12.11
N PHE A 400 -25.58 -7.49 11.34
CA PHE A 400 -26.84 -7.29 10.65
C PHE A 400 -27.00 -8.28 9.50
N VAL A 401 -28.14 -8.99 9.51
CA VAL A 401 -28.53 -9.91 8.43
C VAL A 401 -29.54 -9.19 7.54
N LEU A 402 -29.20 -9.00 6.28
CA LEU A 402 -30.07 -8.39 5.28
C LEU A 402 -30.69 -9.49 4.40
N PRO A 403 -32.00 -9.68 4.40
CA PRO A 403 -32.67 -10.62 3.49
C PRO A 403 -32.69 -10.02 2.07
N VAL A 404 -31.80 -10.48 1.17
CA VAL A 404 -31.80 -10.09 -0.24
C VAL A 404 -32.30 -11.26 -1.07
N ALA A 405 -33.45 -11.06 -1.76
CA ALA A 405 -34.09 -12.09 -2.58
C ALA A 405 -34.35 -13.42 -1.82
N GLY A 406 -34.65 -13.34 -0.52
CA GLY A 406 -34.91 -14.51 0.32
C GLY A 406 -33.64 -15.22 0.86
N ILE A 407 -32.46 -14.73 0.52
CA ILE A 407 -31.17 -15.25 1.02
C ILE A 407 -30.70 -14.33 2.16
N PRO A 408 -30.45 -14.87 3.37
CA PRO A 408 -29.90 -14.06 4.46
C PRO A 408 -28.43 -13.72 4.16
N ILE A 409 -28.17 -12.51 3.67
CA ILE A 409 -26.81 -12.02 3.42
C ILE A 409 -26.36 -11.26 4.66
N THR A 410 -25.22 -11.67 5.22
CA THR A 410 -24.51 -10.94 6.26
C THR A 410 -23.12 -10.60 5.78
N LEU A 411 -22.62 -9.44 6.18
CA LEU A 411 -21.21 -9.09 5.99
C LEU A 411 -20.30 -9.91 6.90
N GLY A 412 -20.87 -10.50 7.96
CA GLY A 412 -20.11 -11.11 9.05
C GLY A 412 -19.28 -10.07 9.82
N VAL A 413 -18.77 -10.45 10.99
CA VAL A 413 -17.99 -9.54 11.85
C VAL A 413 -16.84 -8.91 11.06
N GLY A 414 -16.08 -9.71 10.31
CA GLY A 414 -14.92 -9.23 9.57
C GLY A 414 -15.25 -8.27 8.44
N GLY A 415 -16.33 -8.50 7.69
CA GLY A 415 -16.78 -7.59 6.64
C GLY A 415 -17.26 -6.26 7.20
N GLY A 416 -18.02 -6.29 8.32
CA GLY A 416 -18.46 -5.09 9.01
C GLY A 416 -17.31 -4.27 9.57
N VAL A 417 -16.32 -4.93 10.18
CA VAL A 417 -15.10 -4.26 10.71
C VAL A 417 -14.26 -3.67 9.58
N LEU A 418 -14.17 -4.34 8.43
CA LEU A 418 -13.53 -3.78 7.23
C LEU A 418 -14.20 -2.48 6.78
N VAL A 419 -15.54 -2.46 6.73
CA VAL A 419 -16.34 -1.26 6.37
C VAL A 419 -16.12 -0.14 7.37
N ALA A 420 -16.11 -0.42 8.66
CA ALA A 420 -15.80 0.56 9.70
C ALA A 420 -14.37 1.14 9.53
N GLY A 421 -13.40 0.28 9.24
CA GLY A 421 -12.02 0.68 8.91
C GLY A 421 -11.96 1.58 7.68
N LEU A 422 -12.66 1.23 6.59
CA LEU A 422 -12.75 2.07 5.38
C LEU A 422 -13.23 3.48 5.70
N PHE A 423 -14.29 3.57 6.50
CA PHE A 423 -14.86 4.85 6.88
C PHE A 423 -13.92 5.65 7.78
N ALA A 424 -13.27 5.00 8.76
CA ALA A 424 -12.28 5.62 9.64
C ALA A 424 -11.07 6.17 8.85
N GLY A 425 -10.53 5.40 7.91
CA GLY A 425 -9.44 5.83 7.03
C GLY A 425 -9.82 7.00 6.12
N TRP A 426 -11.03 6.96 5.55
CA TRP A 426 -11.56 8.07 4.78
C TRP A 426 -11.78 9.31 5.66
N LEU A 427 -12.36 9.17 6.84
CA LEU A 427 -12.57 10.28 7.78
C LEU A 427 -11.23 10.93 8.14
N ARG A 428 -10.21 10.12 8.42
CA ARG A 428 -8.86 10.62 8.65
C ARG A 428 -8.31 11.43 7.47
N SER A 429 -8.52 10.99 6.24
CA SER A 429 -8.05 11.72 5.06
C SER A 429 -8.69 13.10 4.92
N LYS A 430 -9.86 13.31 5.54
CA LYS A 430 -10.56 14.60 5.61
C LYS A 430 -10.19 15.41 6.85
N HIS A 431 -9.93 14.74 7.95
CA HIS A 431 -9.59 15.31 9.24
C HIS A 431 -8.28 14.70 9.77
N PRO A 432 -7.11 15.17 9.29
CA PRO A 432 -5.81 14.55 9.59
C PRO A 432 -5.43 14.53 11.07
N THR A 433 -6.07 15.34 11.91
CA THR A 433 -5.86 15.38 13.37
C THR A 433 -6.55 14.26 14.13
N PHE A 434 -7.51 13.58 13.50
CA PHE A 434 -8.32 12.52 14.12
C PHE A 434 -7.84 11.14 13.69
N GLY A 435 -7.84 10.21 14.64
CA GLY A 435 -7.63 8.81 14.33
C GLY A 435 -6.24 8.48 13.77
N GLN A 436 -5.18 9.07 14.31
CA GLN A 436 -3.82 8.83 13.83
C GLN A 436 -3.37 7.40 14.14
N MET A 437 -2.84 6.74 13.11
CA MET A 437 -2.21 5.42 13.21
C MET A 437 -0.90 5.47 12.40
N PRO A 438 0.27 5.48 13.07
CA PRO A 438 1.57 5.43 12.39
C PRO A 438 1.68 4.19 11.49
N ASP A 439 2.38 4.30 10.36
CA ASP A 439 2.53 3.21 9.39
C ASP A 439 3.09 1.93 10.03
N ALA A 440 4.03 2.08 10.98
CA ALA A 440 4.60 0.95 11.70
C ALA A 440 3.55 0.23 12.58
N ALA A 441 2.67 0.97 13.25
CA ALA A 441 1.60 0.41 14.05
C ALA A 441 0.51 -0.23 13.17
N GLN A 442 0.16 0.41 12.06
CA GLN A 442 -0.79 -0.12 11.09
C GLN A 442 -0.27 -1.42 10.47
N TRP A 443 1.01 -1.43 10.05
CA TRP A 443 1.65 -2.64 9.54
C TRP A 443 1.66 -3.75 10.59
N LEU A 444 2.07 -3.43 11.83
CA LEU A 444 2.14 -4.42 12.91
C LEU A 444 0.77 -5.03 13.21
N LEU A 445 -0.26 -4.22 13.39
CA LEU A 445 -1.61 -4.70 13.70
C LEU A 445 -2.22 -5.50 12.54
N SER A 446 -1.97 -5.07 11.30
CA SER A 446 -2.44 -5.77 10.11
C SER A 446 -1.73 -7.12 9.93
N ASP A 447 -0.40 -7.13 9.96
CA ASP A 447 0.41 -8.33 9.71
C ASP A 447 0.30 -9.33 10.86
N LEU A 448 0.40 -8.86 12.11
CA LEU A 448 0.22 -9.70 13.29
C LEU A 448 -1.23 -10.20 13.42
N GLY A 449 -2.22 -9.34 13.17
CA GLY A 449 -3.63 -9.74 13.18
C GLY A 449 -3.91 -10.85 12.18
N LEU A 450 -3.45 -10.70 10.92
CA LEU A 450 -3.61 -11.72 9.89
C LEU A 450 -2.89 -13.02 10.25
N THR A 451 -1.64 -12.95 10.67
CA THR A 451 -0.82 -14.14 10.93
C THR A 451 -1.26 -14.87 12.20
N LEU A 452 -1.70 -14.17 13.24
CA LEU A 452 -2.35 -14.77 14.41
C LEU A 452 -3.64 -15.48 14.03
N PHE A 453 -4.50 -14.81 13.25
CA PHE A 453 -5.75 -15.39 12.75
C PHE A 453 -5.50 -16.68 11.98
N VAL A 454 -4.56 -16.66 11.04
CA VAL A 454 -4.21 -17.81 10.21
C VAL A 454 -3.54 -18.92 11.03
N ALA A 455 -2.72 -18.58 12.04
CA ALA A 455 -2.15 -19.54 12.96
C ALA A 455 -3.23 -20.27 13.76
N CYS A 456 -4.22 -19.55 14.30
CA CYS A 456 -5.36 -20.16 15.01
C CYS A 456 -6.12 -21.15 14.12
N ILE A 457 -6.39 -20.77 12.87
CA ILE A 457 -7.07 -21.65 11.89
C ILE A 457 -6.21 -22.88 11.59
N GLY A 458 -4.92 -22.71 11.33
CA GLY A 458 -4.01 -23.82 11.04
C GLY A 458 -3.91 -24.82 12.18
N LEU A 459 -3.76 -24.33 13.42
CA LEU A 459 -3.72 -25.17 14.62
C LEU A 459 -5.02 -25.95 14.83
N THR A 460 -6.16 -25.33 14.54
CA THR A 460 -7.47 -25.98 14.68
C THR A 460 -7.71 -27.02 13.60
N SER A 461 -7.28 -26.72 12.36
CA SER A 461 -7.48 -27.61 11.18
C SER A 461 -6.45 -28.72 11.07
N GLY A 462 -5.35 -28.68 11.83
CA GLY A 462 -4.17 -29.54 11.63
C GLY A 462 -4.49 -31.02 11.58
N LYS A 463 -5.28 -31.54 12.53
CA LYS A 463 -5.60 -32.98 12.61
C LYS A 463 -6.31 -33.52 11.37
N GLN A 464 -7.05 -32.69 10.65
CA GLN A 464 -7.84 -33.11 9.49
C GLN A 464 -7.17 -32.71 8.16
N ALA A 465 -6.16 -31.83 8.20
CA ALA A 465 -5.53 -31.26 7.01
C ALA A 465 -4.89 -32.32 6.10
N LEU A 466 -4.14 -33.28 6.67
CA LEU A 466 -3.48 -34.32 5.88
C LEU A 466 -4.48 -35.23 5.15
N ALA A 467 -5.58 -35.60 5.82
CA ALA A 467 -6.62 -36.40 5.21
C ALA A 467 -7.34 -35.66 4.06
N ALA A 468 -7.63 -34.37 4.26
CA ALA A 468 -8.27 -33.54 3.24
C ALA A 468 -7.36 -33.30 2.02
N ILE A 469 -6.05 -33.09 2.24
CA ILE A 469 -5.06 -32.97 1.17
C ILE A 469 -4.95 -34.29 0.39
N ALA A 470 -4.89 -35.42 1.07
CA ALA A 470 -4.81 -36.74 0.43
C ALA A 470 -6.06 -37.05 -0.40
N ALA A 471 -7.25 -36.67 0.08
CA ALA A 471 -8.52 -36.98 -0.61
C ALA A 471 -8.73 -36.12 -1.86
N ASN A 472 -8.52 -34.80 -1.77
CA ASN A 472 -8.93 -33.82 -2.79
C ASN A 472 -7.83 -32.86 -3.24
N GLY A 473 -6.62 -32.98 -2.72
CA GLY A 473 -5.57 -31.97 -2.91
C GLY A 473 -5.25 -31.65 -4.36
N LEU A 474 -5.14 -32.69 -5.22
CA LEU A 474 -4.82 -32.48 -6.64
C LEU A 474 -5.98 -31.78 -7.39
N SER A 475 -7.23 -32.19 -7.14
CA SER A 475 -8.38 -31.59 -7.83
C SER A 475 -8.58 -30.15 -7.40
N VAL A 476 -8.41 -29.83 -6.11
CA VAL A 476 -8.46 -28.48 -5.58
C VAL A 476 -7.33 -27.62 -6.14
N PHE A 477 -6.11 -28.17 -6.25
CA PHE A 477 -4.98 -27.46 -6.85
C PHE A 477 -5.23 -27.11 -8.33
N LEU A 478 -5.70 -28.07 -9.15
CA LEU A 478 -6.03 -27.83 -10.56
C LEU A 478 -7.18 -26.83 -10.71
N SER A 479 -8.22 -26.93 -9.88
CA SER A 479 -9.30 -25.96 -9.83
C SER A 479 -8.79 -24.56 -9.44
N GLY A 480 -7.81 -24.50 -8.54
CA GLY A 480 -7.13 -23.25 -8.15
C GLY A 480 -6.41 -22.59 -9.32
N ILE A 481 -5.75 -23.36 -10.18
CA ILE A 481 -5.11 -22.86 -11.40
C ILE A 481 -6.14 -22.21 -12.33
N VAL A 482 -7.24 -22.88 -12.60
CA VAL A 482 -8.33 -22.36 -13.45
C VAL A 482 -8.89 -21.06 -12.87
N LEU A 483 -9.20 -21.08 -11.58
CA LEU A 483 -9.76 -19.91 -10.89
C LEU A 483 -8.76 -18.74 -10.81
N ALA A 484 -7.47 -19.00 -10.73
CA ALA A 484 -6.46 -17.97 -10.73
C ALA A 484 -6.31 -17.28 -12.10
N ILE A 485 -6.45 -18.04 -13.20
CA ILE A 485 -6.19 -17.58 -14.57
C ILE A 485 -7.42 -16.93 -15.21
N VAL A 486 -8.59 -17.57 -15.11
CA VAL A 486 -9.81 -17.16 -15.84
C VAL A 486 -10.21 -15.70 -15.58
N PRO A 487 -10.27 -15.18 -14.34
CA PRO A 487 -10.64 -13.79 -14.08
C PRO A 487 -9.65 -12.78 -14.67
N ILE A 488 -8.36 -13.14 -14.75
CA ILE A 488 -7.33 -12.27 -15.34
C ILE A 488 -7.52 -12.19 -16.86
N LEU A 489 -7.65 -13.33 -17.53
CA LEU A 489 -7.80 -13.36 -18.99
C LEU A 489 -9.07 -12.64 -19.44
N LEU A 490 -10.20 -12.91 -18.78
CA LEU A 490 -11.45 -12.21 -19.07
C LEU A 490 -11.37 -10.75 -18.68
N GLY A 491 -10.66 -10.41 -17.62
CA GLY A 491 -10.38 -9.02 -17.21
C GLY A 491 -9.56 -8.26 -18.25
N VAL A 492 -8.59 -8.91 -18.94
CA VAL A 492 -7.87 -8.32 -20.09
C VAL A 492 -8.83 -7.98 -21.22
N VAL A 493 -9.69 -8.93 -21.58
CA VAL A 493 -10.69 -8.72 -22.66
C VAL A 493 -11.63 -7.58 -22.30
N PHE A 494 -12.17 -7.59 -21.09
CA PHE A 494 -13.09 -6.56 -20.60
C PHE A 494 -12.43 -5.18 -20.56
N GLY A 495 -11.25 -5.06 -19.96
CA GLY A 495 -10.54 -3.80 -19.81
C GLY A 495 -10.05 -3.24 -21.14
N ARG A 496 -9.56 -4.08 -22.05
CA ARG A 496 -9.02 -3.63 -23.34
C ARG A 496 -10.11 -3.25 -24.35
N TYR A 497 -11.14 -4.09 -24.50
CA TYR A 497 -12.13 -3.95 -25.59
C TYR A 497 -13.40 -3.23 -25.15
N ILE A 498 -13.84 -3.42 -23.88
CA ILE A 498 -15.07 -2.80 -23.37
C ILE A 498 -14.77 -1.46 -22.70
N LEU A 499 -13.86 -1.45 -21.74
CA LEU A 499 -13.48 -0.21 -21.05
C LEU A 499 -12.46 0.65 -21.81
N LYS A 500 -11.84 0.11 -22.86
CA LYS A 500 -10.85 0.80 -23.73
C LYS A 500 -9.70 1.43 -22.93
N MET A 501 -9.26 0.75 -21.88
CA MET A 501 -8.19 1.22 -21.01
C MET A 501 -6.83 1.14 -21.72
N ASN A 502 -5.93 2.09 -21.38
CA ASN A 502 -4.54 1.99 -21.80
C ASN A 502 -3.92 0.66 -21.32
N PRO A 503 -3.21 -0.10 -22.16
CA PRO A 503 -2.71 -1.43 -21.82
C PRO A 503 -1.81 -1.46 -20.55
N VAL A 504 -0.99 -0.43 -20.35
CA VAL A 504 -0.09 -0.34 -19.19
C VAL A 504 -0.89 -0.12 -17.89
N LEU A 505 -1.87 0.80 -17.94
CA LEU A 505 -2.77 1.07 -16.82
C LEU A 505 -3.71 -0.12 -16.55
N LEU A 506 -4.12 -0.85 -17.59
CA LEU A 506 -4.93 -2.07 -17.46
C LEU A 506 -4.16 -3.17 -16.73
N LEU A 507 -2.89 -3.39 -17.05
CA LEU A 507 -2.06 -4.36 -16.33
C LEU A 507 -1.96 -3.98 -14.85
N GLY A 508 -1.70 -2.70 -14.53
CA GLY A 508 -1.77 -2.20 -13.15
C GLY A 508 -3.12 -2.45 -12.50
N GLY A 509 -4.20 -2.17 -13.25
CA GLY A 509 -5.58 -2.38 -12.79
C GLY A 509 -5.93 -3.83 -12.50
N LEU A 510 -5.48 -4.76 -13.32
CA LEU A 510 -5.67 -6.21 -13.09
C LEU A 510 -4.88 -6.71 -11.88
N MET A 511 -3.63 -6.24 -11.70
CA MET A 511 -2.85 -6.57 -10.51
C MET A 511 -3.49 -6.00 -9.24
N GLY A 512 -4.06 -4.79 -9.30
CA GLY A 512 -4.86 -4.22 -8.23
C GLY A 512 -6.12 -5.04 -7.95
N SER A 513 -6.90 -5.38 -8.98
CA SER A 513 -8.12 -6.20 -8.86
C SER A 513 -7.87 -7.60 -8.30
N ARG A 514 -6.63 -8.07 -8.33
CA ARG A 514 -6.19 -9.36 -7.78
C ARG A 514 -5.49 -9.23 -6.43
N VAL A 515 -5.33 -8.02 -5.91
CA VAL A 515 -4.65 -7.73 -4.64
C VAL A 515 -3.23 -8.36 -4.60
N ILE A 516 -2.45 -8.22 -5.69
CA ILE A 516 -1.13 -8.85 -5.85
C ILE A 516 0.00 -7.84 -6.14
N PRO A 517 0.40 -6.99 -5.16
CA PRO A 517 1.48 -6.02 -5.34
C PRO A 517 2.83 -6.59 -5.82
N PRO A 518 3.23 -7.83 -5.45
CA PRO A 518 4.48 -8.39 -5.95
C PRO A 518 4.54 -8.54 -7.48
N ALA A 519 3.41 -8.76 -8.14
CA ALA A 519 3.36 -8.81 -9.61
C ALA A 519 3.66 -7.43 -10.23
N LEU A 520 3.22 -6.35 -9.58
CA LEU A 520 3.53 -4.98 -10.03
C LEU A 520 5.03 -4.73 -9.99
N ALA A 521 5.70 -5.04 -8.88
CA ALA A 521 7.15 -4.85 -8.75
C ALA A 521 7.92 -5.58 -9.87
N ALA A 522 7.52 -6.83 -10.16
CA ALA A 522 8.13 -7.65 -11.21
C ALA A 522 7.94 -7.03 -12.62
N LEU A 523 6.77 -6.46 -12.92
CA LEU A 523 6.52 -5.81 -14.22
C LEU A 523 7.14 -4.42 -14.32
N GLN A 524 7.24 -3.68 -13.24
CA GLN A 524 7.93 -2.38 -13.21
C GLN A 524 9.43 -2.52 -13.54
N GLU A 525 10.06 -3.59 -13.03
CA GLU A 525 11.45 -3.91 -13.37
C GLU A 525 11.59 -4.19 -14.88
N ASP A 526 10.68 -5.00 -15.44
CA ASP A 526 10.68 -5.33 -16.88
C ASP A 526 10.37 -4.10 -17.76
N ALA A 527 9.48 -3.21 -17.32
CA ALA A 527 9.11 -1.98 -18.01
C ALA A 527 10.14 -0.84 -17.84
N GLN A 528 10.98 -0.91 -16.82
CA GLN A 528 11.84 0.19 -16.35
C GLN A 528 11.05 1.49 -16.10
N SER A 529 9.83 1.36 -15.58
CA SER A 529 8.90 2.47 -15.36
C SER A 529 7.96 2.17 -14.20
N LYS A 530 7.64 3.21 -13.42
CA LYS A 530 6.68 3.14 -12.31
C LYS A 530 5.24 3.50 -12.73
N VAL A 531 5.00 3.87 -13.98
CA VAL A 531 3.71 4.42 -14.42
C VAL A 531 2.53 3.44 -14.28
N MET A 532 2.80 2.12 -14.29
CA MET A 532 1.77 1.10 -14.04
C MET A 532 1.14 1.20 -12.65
N SER A 533 1.86 1.74 -11.66
CA SER A 533 1.31 1.92 -10.32
C SER A 533 0.09 2.84 -10.28
N LEU A 534 -0.03 3.77 -11.22
CA LEU A 534 -1.21 4.63 -11.36
C LEU A 534 -2.50 3.85 -11.64
N GLY A 535 -2.37 2.70 -12.32
CA GLY A 535 -3.50 1.80 -12.57
C GLY A 535 -3.87 0.92 -11.39
N LEU A 536 -2.97 0.71 -10.42
CA LEU A 536 -3.15 -0.29 -9.36
C LEU A 536 -4.03 0.18 -8.20
N ALA A 537 -3.87 1.43 -7.73
CA ALA A 537 -4.38 1.87 -6.42
C ALA A 537 -5.89 1.77 -6.30
N ALA A 538 -6.63 2.31 -7.26
CA ALA A 538 -8.09 2.30 -7.23
C ALA A 538 -8.67 0.88 -7.28
N PRO A 539 -8.30 0.01 -8.25
CA PRO A 539 -8.78 -1.37 -8.26
C PRO A 539 -8.36 -2.17 -7.03
N PHE A 540 -7.17 -1.92 -6.48
CA PHE A 540 -6.71 -2.57 -5.25
C PHE A 540 -7.64 -2.27 -4.07
N ALA A 541 -8.03 -1.00 -3.90
CA ALA A 541 -8.96 -0.61 -2.85
C ALA A 541 -10.34 -1.26 -3.03
N PHE A 542 -10.89 -1.22 -4.25
CA PHE A 542 -12.18 -1.84 -4.55
C PHE A 542 -12.15 -3.36 -4.40
N ALA A 543 -11.10 -4.01 -4.89
CA ALA A 543 -10.96 -5.45 -4.82
C ALA A 543 -10.83 -5.97 -3.39
N ASN A 544 -10.12 -5.26 -2.51
CA ASN A 544 -10.07 -5.64 -1.09
C ASN A 544 -11.47 -5.72 -0.47
N VAL A 545 -12.37 -4.81 -0.84
CA VAL A 545 -13.76 -4.83 -0.35
C VAL A 545 -14.56 -5.96 -1.02
N PHE A 546 -14.58 -5.99 -2.35
CA PHE A 546 -15.40 -6.93 -3.09
C PHE A 546 -15.01 -8.39 -2.83
N LEU A 547 -13.71 -8.70 -2.91
CA LEU A 547 -13.25 -10.06 -2.70
C LEU A 547 -13.47 -10.52 -1.26
N THR A 548 -13.29 -9.65 -0.27
CA THR A 548 -13.52 -9.99 1.14
C THR A 548 -14.97 -10.43 1.39
N VAL A 549 -15.95 -9.73 0.81
CA VAL A 549 -17.37 -10.08 0.95
C VAL A 549 -17.70 -11.40 0.26
N MET A 550 -16.96 -11.81 -0.79
CA MET A 550 -17.26 -13.05 -1.54
C MET A 550 -17.15 -14.32 -0.68
N GLY A 551 -16.42 -14.31 0.43
CA GLY A 551 -16.36 -15.44 1.36
C GLY A 551 -17.76 -15.79 1.91
N SER A 552 -18.43 -14.81 2.46
CA SER A 552 -19.81 -14.96 2.96
C SER A 552 -20.79 -15.32 1.83
N VAL A 553 -20.63 -14.68 0.65
CA VAL A 553 -21.49 -14.95 -0.51
C VAL A 553 -21.36 -16.40 -0.98
N ILE A 554 -20.15 -16.95 -1.07
CA ILE A 554 -19.92 -18.35 -1.48
C ILE A 554 -20.58 -19.32 -0.50
N ILE A 555 -20.41 -19.12 0.80
CA ILE A 555 -21.03 -19.98 1.84
C ILE A 555 -22.55 -20.02 1.72
N ASN A 556 -23.17 -18.92 1.31
CA ASN A 556 -24.62 -18.84 1.16
C ASN A 556 -25.14 -19.32 -0.21
N LEU A 557 -24.31 -19.26 -1.28
CA LEU A 557 -24.71 -19.69 -2.63
C LEU A 557 -24.50 -21.19 -2.89
N MET A 558 -23.56 -21.80 -2.19
CA MET A 558 -23.27 -23.23 -2.26
C MET A 558 -24.13 -24.05 -1.28
#